data_bb4f8914534f3522d5064cb69ac621c4
#
_entry.id   bb4f8914534f3522d5064cb69ac621c4
#
_cell.length_a   1.000
_cell.length_b   1.000
_cell.length_c   1.000
_cell.angle_alpha   90.00
_cell.angle_beta   90.00
_cell.angle_gamma   90.00
#
_symmetry.space_group_name_H-M   'P 1'
#
loop_
_entity.id
_entity.type
_entity.pdbx_description
1 polymer ?
#
loop_
_entity_poly.entity_id
_entity_poly.type
_entity_poly.pdbx_seq_one_letter_code
_entity_poly.pdbx_strand_id
1 'polypeptide(L)'
;MKKIAAFIDFQGTLGGGGIDDIKSLSFYPFSIEALKLLNDNDILVIGITNQSHISKGELSMEEYLQKLEELKAELAVHNAHFDEVYCYPHTDKDNCKCRKPLTGMIDIAKNDFKIDISKSYVIGDMGMTDMILAKNIGAKGILVLTGVGKGSLNEFRHTWKDVEPNHIAENVLEAAKWIIIDCNHINEHSSKQA
;
A
#
# COMPACT_ATOMS: atom_id res chain seq x y z
N MET A 1 21.32 4.46 -7.93
CA MET A 1 20.99 4.17 -6.54
C MET A 1 19.71 3.35 -6.49
N LYS A 2 19.49 2.54 -5.44
CA LYS A 2 18.20 1.89 -5.23
C LYS A 2 17.19 2.93 -4.71
N LYS A 3 15.93 2.81 -5.13
CA LYS A 3 14.85 3.72 -4.73
C LYS A 3 14.13 3.22 -3.47
N ILE A 4 13.54 4.12 -2.71
CA ILE A 4 12.63 3.82 -1.60
C ILE A 4 11.21 3.83 -2.16
N ALA A 5 10.37 2.92 -1.70
CA ALA A 5 8.96 2.83 -2.11
C ALA A 5 8.01 2.77 -0.91
N ALA A 6 6.84 3.36 -1.08
CA ALA A 6 5.66 3.12 -0.27
C ALA A 6 4.70 2.23 -1.09
N PHE A 7 4.54 0.98 -0.67
CA PHE A 7 3.55 0.06 -1.19
C PHE A 7 2.24 0.29 -0.46
N ILE A 8 1.20 0.72 -1.17
CA ILE A 8 -0.03 1.24 -0.56
C ILE A 8 -1.22 0.40 -1.00
N ASP A 9 -1.97 -0.13 -0.03
CA ASP A 9 -3.26 -0.76 -0.29
C ASP A 9 -4.32 0.28 -0.68
N PHE A 10 -5.40 -0.16 -1.33
CA PHE A 10 -6.45 0.72 -1.85
C PHE A 10 -7.64 0.82 -0.91
N GLN A 11 -8.44 -0.25 -0.82
CA GLN A 11 -9.68 -0.24 -0.05
C GLN A 11 -9.39 -0.14 1.45
N GLY A 12 -10.03 0.82 2.10
CA GLY A 12 -9.81 1.10 3.52
C GLY A 12 -8.55 1.90 3.83
N THR A 13 -7.60 1.98 2.90
CA THR A 13 -6.34 2.74 3.05
C THR A 13 -6.39 4.08 2.33
N LEU A 14 -6.65 4.07 1.03
CA LEU A 14 -6.79 5.28 0.21
C LEU A 14 -8.24 5.76 0.10
N GLY A 15 -9.20 4.87 0.29
CA GLY A 15 -10.62 5.16 0.18
C GLY A 15 -11.48 3.93 0.42
N GLY A 16 -12.80 4.08 0.46
CA GLY A 16 -13.75 2.98 0.62
C GLY A 16 -13.79 2.35 2.01
N GLY A 17 -14.50 1.24 2.17
CA GLY A 17 -14.77 0.58 3.45
C GLY A 17 -13.81 -0.55 3.83
N GLY A 18 -12.78 -0.83 3.07
CA GLY A 18 -11.78 -1.89 3.31
C GLY A 18 -12.10 -3.24 2.67
N ILE A 19 -13.38 -3.55 2.42
CA ILE A 19 -13.83 -4.80 1.77
C ILE A 19 -14.70 -4.55 0.54
N ASP A 20 -14.90 -3.29 0.17
CA ASP A 20 -15.75 -2.87 -0.93
C ASP A 20 -15.11 -3.15 -2.29
N ASP A 21 -15.95 -3.17 -3.34
CA ASP A 21 -15.50 -3.19 -4.73
C ASP A 21 -14.78 -1.89 -5.09
N ILE A 22 -13.72 -1.98 -5.89
CA ILE A 22 -12.97 -0.82 -6.37
C ILE A 22 -13.85 0.17 -7.15
N LYS A 23 -14.95 -0.26 -7.76
CA LYS A 23 -15.88 0.64 -8.48
C LYS A 23 -16.44 1.74 -7.58
N SER A 24 -16.68 1.43 -6.32
CA SER A 24 -17.19 2.39 -5.33
C SER A 24 -16.09 3.23 -4.66
N LEU A 25 -14.82 2.95 -4.95
CA LEU A 25 -13.71 3.64 -4.32
C LEU A 25 -13.66 5.11 -4.72
N SER A 26 -13.69 5.98 -3.73
CA SER A 26 -13.34 7.41 -3.84
C SER A 26 -12.25 7.69 -2.81
N PHE A 27 -11.31 8.55 -3.14
CA PHE A 27 -10.26 8.92 -2.19
C PHE A 27 -10.83 9.55 -0.91
N TYR A 28 -10.24 9.21 0.22
CA TYR A 28 -10.47 9.99 1.42
C TYR A 28 -9.91 11.41 1.25
N PRO A 29 -10.43 12.41 1.98
CA PRO A 29 -10.03 13.82 1.82
C PRO A 29 -8.52 14.08 1.94
N PHE A 30 -7.81 13.20 2.63
CA PHE A 30 -6.38 13.31 2.92
C PHE A 30 -5.49 12.44 2.00
N SER A 31 -6.07 11.58 1.16
CA SER A 31 -5.29 10.58 0.40
C SER A 31 -4.47 11.19 -0.71
N ILE A 32 -5.03 12.16 -1.43
CA ILE A 32 -4.32 12.85 -2.52
C ILE A 32 -3.11 13.63 -1.98
N GLU A 33 -3.29 14.33 -0.84
CA GLU A 33 -2.19 15.03 -0.16
C GLU A 33 -1.09 14.06 0.29
N ALA A 34 -1.47 12.89 0.80
CA ALA A 34 -0.51 11.86 1.21
C ALA A 34 0.36 11.36 0.05
N LEU A 35 -0.28 11.02 -1.09
CA LEU A 35 0.45 10.55 -2.27
C LEU A 35 1.35 11.64 -2.84
N LYS A 36 0.84 12.88 -2.93
CA LYS A 36 1.65 14.03 -3.34
C LYS A 36 2.85 14.25 -2.42
N LEU A 37 2.67 14.17 -1.11
CA LEU A 37 3.77 14.32 -0.14
C LEU A 37 4.87 13.29 -0.37
N LEU A 38 4.52 12.03 -0.66
CA LEU A 38 5.49 10.98 -0.99
C LEU A 38 6.20 11.26 -2.31
N ASN A 39 5.45 11.64 -3.37
CA ASN A 39 6.01 12.00 -4.67
C ASN A 39 7.00 13.18 -4.56
N ASP A 40 6.64 14.24 -3.84
CA ASP A 40 7.46 15.44 -3.64
C ASP A 40 8.77 15.14 -2.87
N ASN A 41 8.88 13.98 -2.23
CA ASN A 41 10.06 13.52 -1.49
C ASN A 41 10.79 12.34 -2.16
N ASP A 42 10.59 12.14 -3.47
CA ASP A 42 11.25 11.09 -4.27
C ASP A 42 11.00 9.66 -3.75
N ILE A 43 9.88 9.42 -3.06
CA ILE A 43 9.44 8.09 -2.62
C ILE A 43 8.48 7.55 -3.67
N LEU A 44 8.79 6.39 -4.24
CA LEU A 44 7.90 5.73 -5.18
C LEU A 44 6.57 5.38 -4.52
N VAL A 45 5.49 5.77 -5.16
CA VAL A 45 4.12 5.46 -4.75
C VAL A 45 3.62 4.28 -5.58
N ILE A 46 3.60 3.09 -4.99
CA ILE A 46 3.21 1.85 -5.67
C ILE A 46 1.94 1.30 -5.06
N GLY A 47 0.87 1.29 -5.85
CA GLY A 47 -0.39 0.68 -5.46
C GLY A 47 -0.29 -0.86 -5.48
N ILE A 48 -0.81 -1.52 -4.43
CA ILE A 48 -0.86 -2.98 -4.34
C ILE A 48 -2.24 -3.42 -3.85
N THR A 49 -3.03 -4.06 -4.70
CA THR A 49 -4.43 -4.36 -4.35
C THR A 49 -4.84 -5.79 -4.67
N ASN A 50 -5.59 -6.41 -3.73
CA ASN A 50 -6.22 -7.70 -3.94
C ASN A 50 -7.64 -7.50 -4.52
N GLN A 51 -7.86 -7.87 -5.78
CA GLN A 51 -9.11 -7.69 -6.52
C GLN A 51 -9.74 -9.05 -6.88
N SER A 52 -10.02 -9.87 -5.88
CA SER A 52 -10.62 -11.20 -6.09
C SER A 52 -12.04 -11.16 -6.70
N HIS A 53 -12.69 -10.02 -6.70
CA HIS A 53 -13.97 -9.80 -7.39
C HIS A 53 -13.87 -10.06 -8.91
N ILE A 54 -12.67 -9.85 -9.50
CA ILE A 54 -12.43 -10.10 -10.92
C ILE A 54 -12.58 -11.60 -11.23
N SER A 55 -11.88 -12.48 -10.52
CA SER A 55 -11.95 -13.92 -10.77
C SER A 55 -13.28 -14.55 -10.34
N LYS A 56 -14.06 -13.87 -9.48
CA LYS A 56 -15.43 -14.27 -9.14
C LYS A 56 -16.46 -13.87 -10.20
N GLY A 57 -16.07 -13.06 -11.20
CA GLY A 57 -16.97 -12.51 -12.22
C GLY A 57 -17.88 -11.38 -11.71
N GLU A 58 -17.59 -10.82 -10.55
CA GLU A 58 -18.32 -9.70 -9.93
C GLU A 58 -17.83 -8.33 -10.45
N LEU A 59 -16.62 -8.31 -10.98
CA LEU A 59 -15.95 -7.16 -11.59
C LEU A 59 -15.21 -7.64 -12.85
N SER A 60 -15.38 -6.96 -13.98
CA SER A 60 -14.57 -7.24 -15.16
C SER A 60 -13.21 -6.56 -15.08
N MET A 61 -12.22 -7.09 -15.80
CA MET A 61 -10.91 -6.44 -15.92
C MET A 61 -11.02 -5.04 -16.56
N GLU A 62 -11.94 -4.88 -17.50
CA GLU A 62 -12.20 -3.61 -18.18
C GLU A 62 -12.73 -2.55 -17.19
N GLU A 63 -13.73 -2.90 -16.36
CA GLU A 63 -14.25 -2.01 -15.31
C GLU A 63 -13.18 -1.65 -14.29
N TYR A 64 -12.33 -2.61 -13.90
CA TYR A 64 -11.19 -2.35 -13.02
C TYR A 64 -10.22 -1.33 -13.62
N LEU A 65 -9.81 -1.55 -14.88
CA LEU A 65 -8.87 -0.66 -15.56
C LEU A 65 -9.46 0.74 -15.79
N GLN A 66 -10.74 0.82 -16.15
CA GLN A 66 -11.45 2.10 -16.28
C GLN A 66 -11.42 2.86 -14.96
N LYS A 67 -11.76 2.19 -13.85
CA LYS A 67 -11.76 2.83 -12.54
C LYS A 67 -10.35 3.28 -12.12
N LEU A 68 -9.32 2.47 -12.42
CA LEU A 68 -7.94 2.83 -12.14
C LEU A 68 -7.52 4.09 -12.90
N GLU A 69 -7.90 4.22 -14.16
CA GLU A 69 -7.61 5.43 -14.96
C GLU A 69 -8.36 6.67 -14.42
N GLU A 70 -9.61 6.53 -13.93
CA GLU A 70 -10.33 7.61 -13.25
C GLU A 70 -9.57 8.09 -12.00
N LEU A 71 -9.09 7.16 -11.16
CA LEU A 71 -8.30 7.49 -9.97
C LEU A 71 -6.97 8.17 -10.32
N LYS A 72 -6.27 7.69 -11.36
CA LYS A 72 -5.04 8.32 -11.84
C LYS A 72 -5.29 9.74 -12.38
N ALA A 73 -6.38 9.93 -13.10
CA ALA A 73 -6.77 11.25 -13.63
C ALA A 73 -7.08 12.23 -12.49
N GLU A 74 -7.77 11.79 -11.44
CA GLU A 74 -8.04 12.59 -10.24
C GLU A 74 -6.74 13.01 -9.54
N LEU A 75 -5.79 12.08 -9.36
CA LEU A 75 -4.47 12.39 -8.78
C LEU A 75 -3.70 13.40 -9.62
N ALA A 76 -3.71 13.27 -10.96
CA ALA A 76 -2.97 14.14 -11.87
C ALA A 76 -3.41 15.60 -11.78
N VAL A 77 -4.70 15.87 -11.52
CA VAL A 77 -5.21 17.25 -11.28
C VAL A 77 -4.51 17.92 -10.11
N HIS A 78 -4.05 17.14 -9.14
CA HIS A 78 -3.39 17.62 -7.92
C HIS A 78 -1.85 17.46 -7.94
N ASN A 79 -1.26 17.13 -9.10
CA ASN A 79 0.17 16.82 -9.23
C ASN A 79 0.61 15.67 -8.32
N ALA A 80 -0.26 14.69 -8.10
CA ALA A 80 0.04 13.42 -7.44
C ALA A 80 -0.08 12.28 -8.44
N HIS A 81 0.61 11.16 -8.20
CA HIS A 81 0.53 10.01 -9.10
C HIS A 81 0.87 8.70 -8.39
N PHE A 82 0.47 7.59 -8.98
CA PHE A 82 1.09 6.28 -8.75
C PHE A 82 2.25 6.12 -9.76
N ASP A 83 3.42 5.68 -9.29
CA ASP A 83 4.49 5.23 -10.18
C ASP A 83 4.09 3.94 -10.89
N GLU A 84 3.38 3.04 -10.19
CA GLU A 84 2.78 1.84 -10.75
C GLU A 84 1.67 1.30 -9.84
N VAL A 85 0.79 0.47 -10.38
CA VAL A 85 -0.25 -0.26 -9.64
C VAL A 85 -0.22 -1.74 -10.01
N TYR A 86 0.01 -2.58 -9.02
CA TYR A 86 -0.06 -4.03 -9.15
C TYR A 86 -1.37 -4.55 -8.55
N CYS A 87 -2.07 -5.31 -9.35
CA CYS A 87 -3.35 -5.91 -8.99
C CYS A 87 -3.24 -7.43 -8.94
N TYR A 88 -3.85 -8.03 -7.92
CA TYR A 88 -4.08 -9.47 -7.85
C TYR A 88 -5.54 -9.78 -8.23
N PRO A 89 -5.80 -10.25 -9.45
CA PRO A 89 -7.17 -10.45 -9.93
C PRO A 89 -7.74 -11.86 -9.66
N HIS A 90 -7.00 -12.75 -8.99
CA HIS A 90 -7.32 -14.17 -8.84
C HIS A 90 -8.00 -14.49 -7.49
N THR A 91 -8.49 -15.72 -7.31
CA THR A 91 -8.92 -16.28 -6.03
C THR A 91 -7.81 -17.11 -5.38
N ASP A 92 -8.01 -17.49 -4.11
CA ASP A 92 -7.08 -18.38 -3.39
C ASP A 92 -6.92 -19.76 -4.08
N LYS A 93 -7.91 -20.16 -4.90
CA LYS A 93 -7.90 -21.44 -5.64
C LYS A 93 -6.92 -21.44 -6.83
N ASP A 94 -6.51 -20.27 -7.30
CA ASP A 94 -5.66 -20.13 -8.49
C ASP A 94 -4.16 -20.37 -8.20
N ASN A 95 -3.79 -20.66 -6.95
CA ASN A 95 -2.41 -20.95 -6.50
C ASN A 95 -1.38 -19.92 -6.95
N CYS A 96 -1.80 -18.69 -7.24
CA CYS A 96 -0.89 -17.61 -7.62
C CYS A 96 -0.17 -17.07 -6.39
N LYS A 97 1.10 -16.69 -6.55
CA LYS A 97 1.93 -16.14 -5.48
C LYS A 97 1.77 -14.61 -5.28
N CYS A 98 0.83 -13.96 -6.00
CA CYS A 98 0.72 -12.51 -6.02
C CYS A 98 -0.21 -11.94 -4.94
N ARG A 99 -1.20 -12.72 -4.42
CA ARG A 99 -2.16 -12.27 -3.43
C ARG A 99 -1.48 -11.94 -2.09
N LYS A 100 -1.64 -10.72 -1.60
CA LYS A 100 -1.21 -10.36 -0.24
C LYS A 100 -1.83 -11.33 0.79
N PRO A 101 -1.04 -11.87 1.73
CA PRO A 101 0.31 -11.47 2.15
C PRO A 101 1.46 -12.16 1.41
N LEU A 102 1.24 -12.82 0.26
CA LEU A 102 2.30 -13.33 -0.60
C LEU A 102 3.00 -12.19 -1.35
N THR A 103 4.25 -12.41 -1.76
CA THR A 103 5.18 -11.34 -2.15
C THR A 103 5.20 -11.02 -3.64
N GLY A 104 4.49 -11.76 -4.48
CA GLY A 104 4.66 -11.73 -5.94
C GLY A 104 4.49 -10.36 -6.58
N MET A 105 3.56 -9.51 -6.11
CA MET A 105 3.43 -8.12 -6.60
C MET A 105 4.68 -7.29 -6.28
N ILE A 106 5.23 -7.47 -5.08
CA ILE A 106 6.43 -6.75 -4.63
C ILE A 106 7.67 -7.23 -5.37
N ASP A 107 7.76 -8.53 -5.65
CA ASP A 107 8.90 -9.11 -6.39
C ASP A 107 8.98 -8.53 -7.81
N ILE A 108 7.82 -8.32 -8.47
CA ILE A 108 7.75 -7.65 -9.77
C ILE A 108 8.19 -6.18 -9.62
N ALA A 109 7.57 -5.42 -8.73
CA ALA A 109 7.88 -4.01 -8.50
C ALA A 109 9.35 -3.78 -8.18
N LYS A 110 9.95 -4.64 -7.33
CA LYS A 110 11.37 -4.58 -6.97
C LYS A 110 12.30 -4.68 -8.19
N ASN A 111 11.95 -5.51 -9.16
CA ASN A 111 12.73 -5.68 -10.38
C ASN A 111 12.55 -4.48 -11.33
N ASP A 112 11.32 -4.01 -11.51
CA ASP A 112 10.97 -2.93 -12.42
C ASP A 112 11.61 -1.59 -12.01
N PHE A 113 11.63 -1.30 -10.70
CA PHE A 113 12.06 -0.01 -10.16
C PHE A 113 13.39 -0.04 -9.39
N LYS A 114 14.04 -1.21 -9.25
CA LYS A 114 15.29 -1.38 -8.46
C LYS A 114 15.14 -0.89 -7.01
N ILE A 115 14.09 -1.34 -6.32
CA ILE A 115 13.71 -0.88 -4.98
C ILE A 115 14.64 -1.45 -3.90
N ASP A 116 14.95 -0.64 -2.89
CA ASP A 116 15.54 -1.08 -1.63
C ASP A 116 14.43 -1.43 -0.64
N ILE A 117 14.05 -2.69 -0.60
CA ILE A 117 12.93 -3.16 0.23
C ILE A 117 13.17 -2.89 1.72
N SER A 118 14.42 -3.02 2.20
CA SER A 118 14.76 -2.82 3.61
C SER A 118 14.56 -1.39 4.11
N LYS A 119 14.49 -0.43 3.17
CA LYS A 119 14.20 0.99 3.44
C LYS A 119 12.81 1.41 2.99
N SER A 120 12.00 0.46 2.52
CA SER A 120 10.66 0.72 1.97
C SER A 120 9.58 0.40 2.97
N TYR A 121 8.35 0.76 2.63
CA TYR A 121 7.20 0.73 3.53
C TYR A 121 6.02 0.01 2.88
N VAL A 122 5.20 -0.67 3.70
CA VAL A 122 3.87 -1.16 3.31
C VAL A 122 2.86 -0.43 4.17
N ILE A 123 1.89 0.22 3.54
CA ILE A 123 0.80 0.95 4.20
C ILE A 123 -0.51 0.22 3.89
N GLY A 124 -1.25 -0.16 4.92
CA GLY A 124 -2.54 -0.83 4.75
C GLY A 124 -3.37 -0.81 6.03
N ASP A 125 -4.65 -1.13 5.91
CA ASP A 125 -5.60 -1.17 7.03
C ASP A 125 -5.79 -2.59 7.59
N MET A 126 -5.29 -3.62 6.88
CA MET A 126 -5.55 -5.02 7.24
C MET A 126 -4.26 -5.74 7.66
N GLY A 127 -4.11 -5.97 8.99
CA GLY A 127 -2.90 -6.61 9.54
C GLY A 127 -2.58 -7.98 8.94
N MET A 128 -3.60 -8.81 8.69
CA MET A 128 -3.42 -10.16 8.15
C MET A 128 -2.93 -10.20 6.70
N THR A 129 -3.07 -9.12 5.93
CA THR A 129 -2.58 -9.03 4.56
C THR A 129 -1.37 -8.10 4.46
N ASP A 130 -1.49 -6.88 4.98
CA ASP A 130 -0.51 -5.83 4.75
C ASP A 130 0.67 -5.88 5.72
N MET A 131 0.40 -6.07 7.03
CA MET A 131 1.49 -6.15 8.01
C MET A 131 2.26 -7.47 7.90
N ILE A 132 1.57 -8.58 7.60
CA ILE A 132 2.25 -9.85 7.29
C ILE A 132 3.06 -9.73 6.01
N LEU A 133 2.55 -9.05 4.96
CA LEU A 133 3.32 -8.78 3.75
C LEU A 133 4.59 -7.98 4.06
N ALA A 134 4.48 -6.89 4.82
CA ALA A 134 5.63 -6.08 5.23
C ALA A 134 6.72 -6.92 5.89
N LYS A 135 6.33 -7.78 6.85
CA LYS A 135 7.24 -8.74 7.51
C LYS A 135 7.88 -9.70 6.52
N ASN A 136 7.08 -10.29 5.61
CA ASN A 136 7.54 -11.30 4.65
C ASN A 136 8.61 -10.75 3.69
N ILE A 137 8.50 -9.47 3.31
CA ILE A 137 9.46 -8.84 2.39
C ILE A 137 10.62 -8.13 3.14
N GLY A 138 10.52 -7.94 4.43
CA GLY A 138 11.51 -7.19 5.23
C GLY A 138 11.41 -5.67 5.07
N ALA A 139 10.22 -5.15 4.75
CA ALA A 139 9.89 -3.72 4.74
C ALA A 139 9.28 -3.29 6.07
N LYS A 140 9.18 -1.97 6.30
CA LYS A 140 8.47 -1.42 7.46
C LYS A 140 6.96 -1.42 7.20
N GLY A 141 6.18 -2.01 8.12
CA GLY A 141 4.72 -2.04 8.07
C GLY A 141 4.10 -0.86 8.83
N ILE A 142 3.17 -0.15 8.20
CA ILE A 142 2.40 0.94 8.80
C ILE A 142 0.92 0.59 8.70
N LEU A 143 0.30 0.36 9.85
CA LEU A 143 -1.14 0.13 9.92
C LEU A 143 -1.87 1.46 10.01
N VAL A 144 -2.82 1.70 9.09
CA VAL A 144 -3.72 2.85 9.16
C VAL A 144 -5.03 2.47 9.83
N LEU A 145 -5.63 3.41 10.60
CA LEU A 145 -6.85 3.18 11.38
C LEU A 145 -8.14 3.44 10.60
N THR A 146 -8.02 3.78 9.31
CA THR A 146 -9.15 3.86 8.37
C THR A 146 -9.64 2.46 7.98
N GLY A 147 -10.69 2.37 7.20
CA GLY A 147 -11.22 1.09 6.73
C GLY A 147 -11.50 0.11 7.86
N VAL A 148 -10.86 -1.05 7.82
CA VAL A 148 -10.94 -2.08 8.88
C VAL A 148 -9.82 -1.98 9.92
N GLY A 149 -8.96 -0.94 9.86
CA GLY A 149 -7.76 -0.84 10.67
C GLY A 149 -7.98 -0.90 12.18
N LYS A 150 -9.04 -0.25 12.69
CA LYS A 150 -9.41 -0.36 14.11
C LYS A 150 -9.82 -1.78 14.49
N GLY A 151 -10.61 -2.45 13.65
CA GLY A 151 -10.95 -3.87 13.82
C GLY A 151 -9.72 -4.77 13.72
N SER A 152 -8.79 -4.44 12.82
CA SER A 152 -7.53 -5.16 12.66
C SER A 152 -6.69 -5.19 13.94
N LEU A 153 -6.64 -4.07 14.68
CA LEU A 153 -5.95 -4.00 15.98
C LEU A 153 -6.69 -4.71 17.12
N ASN A 154 -8.00 -4.85 17.03
CA ASN A 154 -8.84 -5.39 18.11
C ASN A 154 -9.36 -6.79 17.77
N GLU A 155 -10.51 -6.88 17.13
CA GLU A 155 -11.24 -8.12 16.88
C GLU A 155 -10.44 -9.11 16.03
N PHE A 156 -9.69 -8.62 15.04
CA PHE A 156 -8.92 -9.44 14.10
C PHE A 156 -7.42 -9.53 14.45
N ARG A 157 -6.99 -8.98 15.59
CA ARG A 157 -5.58 -9.01 16.02
C ARG A 157 -5.01 -10.45 16.11
N HIS A 158 -5.84 -11.41 16.46
CA HIS A 158 -5.48 -12.82 16.55
C HIS A 158 -5.01 -13.42 15.21
N THR A 159 -5.41 -12.85 14.06
CA THR A 159 -5.04 -13.33 12.71
C THR A 159 -3.61 -12.97 12.30
N TRP A 160 -2.98 -12.03 12.99
CA TRP A 160 -1.62 -11.55 12.73
C TRP A 160 -0.83 -11.28 14.02
N LYS A 161 -1.14 -12.03 15.10
CA LYS A 161 -0.61 -11.87 16.46
C LYS A 161 0.92 -11.86 16.56
N ASP A 162 1.61 -12.53 15.61
CA ASP A 162 3.07 -12.68 15.60
C ASP A 162 3.78 -11.58 14.79
N VAL A 163 3.06 -10.55 14.40
CA VAL A 163 3.57 -9.39 13.62
C VAL A 163 3.21 -8.11 14.36
N GLU A 164 4.20 -7.24 14.57
CA GLU A 164 3.97 -5.89 15.08
C GLU A 164 4.18 -4.89 13.94
N PRO A 165 3.30 -3.89 13.77
CA PRO A 165 3.54 -2.80 12.83
C PRO A 165 4.70 -1.92 13.34
N ASN A 166 5.50 -1.39 12.43
CA ASN A 166 6.53 -0.42 12.80
C ASN A 166 5.93 0.92 13.23
N HIS A 167 4.74 1.24 12.70
CA HIS A 167 3.97 2.42 13.07
C HIS A 167 2.47 2.18 12.91
N ILE A 168 1.67 2.88 13.72
CA ILE A 168 0.22 2.94 13.60
C ILE A 168 -0.15 4.40 13.37
N ALA A 169 -0.86 4.67 12.28
CA ALA A 169 -1.25 6.00 11.87
C ALA A 169 -2.78 6.13 11.80
N GLU A 170 -3.32 7.30 12.11
CA GLU A 170 -4.76 7.54 12.01
C GLU A 170 -5.28 7.36 10.58
N ASN A 171 -4.45 7.70 9.57
CA ASN A 171 -4.78 7.62 8.16
C ASN A 171 -3.49 7.63 7.30
N VAL A 172 -3.65 7.52 5.98
CA VAL A 172 -2.52 7.47 5.04
C VAL A 172 -1.68 8.76 5.01
N LEU A 173 -2.24 9.93 5.32
CA LEU A 173 -1.48 11.17 5.38
C LEU A 173 -0.52 11.19 6.58
N GLU A 174 -1.00 10.76 7.75
CA GLU A 174 -0.14 10.63 8.94
C GLU A 174 0.92 9.55 8.73
N ALA A 175 0.60 8.46 8.00
CA ALA A 175 1.57 7.47 7.58
C ALA A 175 2.66 8.08 6.67
N ALA A 176 2.28 8.88 5.67
CA ALA A 176 3.21 9.55 4.77
C ALA A 176 4.12 10.53 5.52
N LYS A 177 3.58 11.34 6.43
CA LYS A 177 4.37 12.25 7.28
C LYS A 177 5.40 11.49 8.11
N TRP A 178 5.00 10.37 8.73
CA TRP A 178 5.91 9.54 9.50
C TRP A 178 7.04 8.96 8.63
N ILE A 179 6.73 8.51 7.40
CA ILE A 179 7.73 8.01 6.45
C ILE A 179 8.80 9.06 6.14
N ILE A 180 8.41 10.31 5.90
CA ILE A 180 9.36 11.39 5.62
C ILE A 180 10.31 11.61 6.80
N ILE A 181 9.79 11.60 8.03
CA ILE A 181 10.61 11.74 9.25
C ILE A 181 11.58 10.55 9.38
N ASP A 182 11.10 9.33 9.19
CA ASP A 182 11.90 8.12 9.30
C ASP A 182 13.01 8.05 8.23
N CYS A 183 12.73 8.46 6.98
CA CYS A 183 13.71 8.57 5.91
C CYS A 183 14.81 9.58 6.23
N ASN A 184 14.48 10.72 6.82
CA ASN A 184 15.45 11.76 7.19
C ASN A 184 16.41 11.24 8.29
N HIS A 185 15.90 10.52 9.28
CA HIS A 185 16.73 9.89 10.32
C HIS A 185 17.72 8.87 9.74
N ILE A 186 17.28 8.07 8.76
CA ILE A 186 18.15 7.07 8.09
C ILE A 186 19.31 7.78 7.37
N ASN A 187 19.04 8.89 6.69
CA ASN A 187 20.05 9.65 5.94
C ASN A 187 21.07 10.33 6.86
N GLU A 188 20.65 10.88 8.01
CA GLU A 188 21.53 11.49 8.98
C GLU A 188 22.50 10.47 9.63
N HIS A 189 22.03 9.25 9.92
CA HIS A 189 22.88 8.19 10.48
C HIS A 189 23.89 7.66 9.46
N SER A 190 23.49 7.57 8.19
CA SER A 190 24.38 7.14 7.11
C SER A 190 25.51 8.16 6.83
N SER A 191 25.22 9.47 6.99
CA SER A 191 26.21 10.55 6.78
C SER A 191 27.23 10.68 7.93
N LYS A 192 26.92 10.16 9.13
CA LYS A 192 27.83 10.19 10.31
C LYS A 192 28.80 9.00 10.35
N GLN A 193 28.60 8.01 9.48
CA GLN A 193 29.44 6.80 9.42
C GLN A 193 30.36 6.76 8.19
N ALA A 194 30.28 7.75 7.30
CA ALA A 194 31.12 7.94 6.12
C ALA A 194 32.18 9.02 6.38
#